data_0b7a79c73fc4ff9d8c88a1fc186d6ce6
#
_entry.id   0b7a79c73fc4ff9d8c88a1fc186d6ce6
#
_cell.length_a   1.000
_cell.length_b   1.000
_cell.length_c   1.000
_cell.angle_alpha   90.00
_cell.angle_beta   90.00
_cell.angle_gamma   90.00
#
_symmetry.space_group_name_H-M   'P 1'
#
loop_
_entity.id
_entity.type
_entity.pdbx_description
1 polymer ?
#
loop_
_entity_poly.entity_id
_entity_poly.type
_entity_poly.pdbx_seq_one_letter_code
_entity_poly.pdbx_strand_id
1 'polypeptide(L)'
;GGNEEGYRRDVLAKFPTLRILDMKPVQDVERGFSQLFKGRSDKRAGPEAAQVPLRPFALQTKAGFVDGDAAQVVPEFLSLFFSAYDQDRTRLAPVYSANARFTFSLNTSPPPRARAERLLHTMPHQKQLTFDKYVELGSRNLMRTHSVKPLLRSMHHGSEAIVAFLRRLPVTAHPLHDSSKFVVDAWLLPNVDVQAQTNAMERPDALLFINVHGEFTEAPSQGIRSFDRVFMVAPAMPDSQARQLGWPCLIVSDMLTLRHYSRETAFQPNSLPIAPEPLPGLTPEQHAMSLQLSAQTSLSYPFAVQCLGENDWDMTRALSVFTSLQVAGTIPPEAFVRTA
;
A
#
# COMPACT_ATOMS: atom_id res chain seq x y z
N GLY A 1 45.70 3.94 1.94
CA GLY A 1 44.74 3.71 3.04
C GLY A 1 43.30 4.10 2.72
N GLY A 2 43.03 4.97 1.76
CA GLY A 2 41.67 5.49 1.53
C GLY A 2 40.71 4.63 0.72
N ASN A 3 41.18 3.51 0.14
CA ASN A 3 40.34 2.68 -0.74
C ASN A 3 39.78 1.43 -0.02
N GLU A 4 40.39 0.99 1.06
CA GLU A 4 39.98 -0.22 1.79
C GLU A 4 38.73 -0.01 2.62
N GLU A 5 38.59 1.13 3.29
CA GLU A 5 37.38 1.48 4.07
C GLU A 5 36.16 1.70 3.16
N GLY A 6 36.36 2.33 1.99
CA GLY A 6 35.29 2.49 1.00
C GLY A 6 34.80 1.14 0.48
N TYR A 7 35.71 0.25 0.11
CA TYR A 7 35.39 -1.08 -0.34
C TYR A 7 34.63 -1.91 0.74
N ARG A 8 35.13 -1.91 1.98
CA ARG A 8 34.46 -2.63 3.08
C ARG A 8 33.05 -2.12 3.31
N ARG A 9 32.86 -0.80 3.31
CA ARG A 9 31.54 -0.18 3.47
C ARG A 9 30.58 -0.57 2.33
N ASP A 10 31.05 -0.56 1.08
CA ASP A 10 30.21 -0.88 -0.08
C ASP A 10 29.82 -2.35 -0.13
N VAL A 11 30.72 -3.25 0.29
CA VAL A 11 30.42 -4.68 0.41
C VAL A 11 29.44 -4.94 1.56
N LEU A 12 29.61 -4.31 2.70
CA LEU A 12 28.72 -4.49 3.86
C LEU A 12 27.33 -3.88 3.62
N ALA A 13 27.24 -2.83 2.82
CA ALA A 13 25.94 -2.29 2.38
C ALA A 13 25.16 -3.28 1.51
N LYS A 14 25.87 -4.09 0.68
CA LYS A 14 25.24 -5.13 -0.15
C LYS A 14 24.97 -6.44 0.60
N PHE A 15 25.79 -6.73 1.59
CA PHE A 15 25.74 -7.99 2.34
C PHE A 15 25.73 -7.72 3.86
N PRO A 16 24.64 -7.19 4.41
CA PRO A 16 24.57 -6.72 5.79
C PRO A 16 24.73 -7.84 6.84
N THR A 17 24.60 -9.11 6.43
CA THR A 17 24.76 -10.29 7.30
C THR A 17 26.17 -10.85 7.26
N LEU A 18 27.07 -10.28 6.48
CA LEU A 18 28.44 -10.78 6.34
C LEU A 18 29.20 -10.65 7.68
N ARG A 19 29.78 -11.74 8.13
CA ARG A 19 30.53 -11.79 9.41
C ARG A 19 32.03 -11.71 9.25
N ILE A 20 32.54 -12.14 8.11
CA ILE A 20 33.95 -12.10 7.77
C ILE A 20 34.10 -11.52 6.38
N LEU A 21 34.93 -10.53 6.22
CA LEU A 21 35.31 -9.92 4.94
C LEU A 21 36.83 -9.87 4.84
N ASP A 22 37.39 -10.43 3.77
CA ASP A 22 38.82 -10.53 3.53
C ASP A 22 39.59 -11.13 4.72
N MET A 23 39.06 -12.27 5.23
CA MET A 23 39.62 -13.01 6.38
C MET A 23 39.63 -12.22 7.71
N LYS A 24 39.03 -11.03 7.76
CA LYS A 24 38.89 -10.20 8.96
C LYS A 24 37.44 -10.20 9.44
N PRO A 25 37.20 -10.37 10.75
CA PRO A 25 35.83 -10.25 11.29
C PRO A 25 35.28 -8.84 11.07
N VAL A 26 34.00 -8.77 10.73
CA VAL A 26 33.29 -7.50 10.59
C VAL A 26 32.82 -7.05 11.94
N GLN A 27 33.29 -5.89 12.41
CA GLN A 27 32.89 -5.30 13.67
C GLN A 27 31.49 -4.67 13.54
N ASP A 28 30.75 -4.62 14.64
CA ASP A 28 29.38 -4.07 14.64
C ASP A 28 29.32 -2.59 14.27
N VAL A 29 30.38 -1.84 14.57
CA VAL A 29 30.52 -0.41 14.19
C VAL A 29 30.62 -0.23 12.66
N GLU A 30 31.15 -1.22 11.93
CA GLU A 30 31.29 -1.17 10.48
C GLU A 30 29.96 -1.42 9.74
N ARG A 31 28.94 -1.93 10.43
CA ARG A 31 27.65 -2.26 9.85
C ARG A 31 26.71 -1.08 9.69
N GLY A 32 27.09 0.09 10.20
CA GLY A 32 26.36 1.34 9.99
C GLY A 32 24.86 1.25 10.26
N PHE A 33 24.06 1.77 9.38
CA PHE A 33 22.60 1.89 9.46
C PHE A 33 21.82 0.59 9.74
N SER A 34 22.43 -0.58 9.51
CA SER A 34 21.79 -1.87 9.80
C SER A 34 21.49 -2.09 11.27
N GLN A 35 22.11 -1.31 12.18
CA GLN A 35 21.84 -1.40 13.63
C GLN A 35 20.50 -0.75 14.04
N LEU A 36 20.03 0.25 13.31
CA LEU A 36 18.72 0.87 13.57
C LEU A 36 17.55 -0.09 13.37
N PHE A 37 17.75 -1.15 12.58
CA PHE A 37 16.78 -2.21 12.36
C PHE A 37 17.08 -3.50 13.15
N LYS A 38 18.17 -3.54 13.92
CA LYS A 38 18.56 -4.69 14.75
C LYS A 38 17.76 -4.90 16.03
N GLY A 39 16.70 -4.18 16.27
CA GLY A 39 15.76 -4.47 17.34
C GLY A 39 15.00 -5.80 17.22
N ARG A 40 15.41 -6.71 16.30
CA ARG A 40 14.80 -8.03 16.14
C ARG A 40 15.84 -9.15 16.05
N SER A 41 16.28 -9.54 17.24
CA SER A 41 16.51 -10.92 17.68
C SER A 41 16.94 -11.95 16.63
N ASP A 42 18.22 -12.18 16.50
CA ASP A 42 18.74 -13.53 16.33
C ASP A 42 18.88 -14.21 17.71
N LYS A 43 17.78 -14.60 18.31
CA LYS A 43 17.77 -15.76 19.20
C LYS A 43 17.35 -16.94 18.34
N ARG A 44 18.32 -17.61 17.75
CA ARG A 44 18.17 -18.98 17.29
C ARG A 44 17.86 -19.84 18.51
N ALA A 45 16.56 -20.07 18.74
CA ALA A 45 16.14 -21.24 19.50
C ALA A 45 16.42 -22.47 18.61
N GLY A 46 16.87 -23.57 19.24
CA GLY A 46 17.14 -24.84 18.58
C GLY A 46 15.93 -25.43 17.85
N PRO A 47 16.00 -26.69 17.38
CA PRO A 47 15.19 -27.24 16.31
C PRO A 47 13.75 -27.60 16.72
N GLU A 48 13.03 -26.66 17.25
CA GLU A 48 11.58 -26.63 17.18
C GLU A 48 11.26 -25.50 16.23
N ALA A 49 10.68 -25.86 15.09
CA ALA A 49 10.11 -24.91 14.16
C ALA A 49 8.94 -24.22 14.87
N ALA A 50 9.26 -23.32 15.81
CA ALA A 50 8.31 -22.36 16.33
C ALA A 50 7.83 -21.58 15.10
N GLN A 51 6.60 -21.84 14.71
CA GLN A 51 5.87 -21.00 13.77
C GLN A 51 6.10 -19.57 14.24
N VAL A 52 6.87 -18.81 13.46
CA VAL A 52 7.02 -17.38 13.71
C VAL A 52 5.59 -16.84 13.71
N PRO A 53 5.06 -16.36 14.85
CA PRO A 53 3.71 -15.83 14.85
C PRO A 53 3.70 -14.74 13.79
N LEU A 54 2.82 -14.87 12.80
CA LEU A 54 2.50 -13.80 11.86
C LEU A 54 2.17 -12.60 12.74
N ARG A 55 3.15 -11.68 12.89
CA ARG A 55 2.88 -10.44 13.58
C ARG A 55 1.85 -9.71 12.74
N PRO A 56 0.66 -9.43 13.26
CA PRO A 56 -0.25 -8.54 12.56
C PRO A 56 0.52 -7.26 12.27
N PHE A 57 0.27 -6.65 11.13
CA PHE A 57 0.74 -5.28 10.90
C PHE A 57 0.39 -4.48 12.15
N ALA A 58 1.31 -3.63 12.60
CA ALA A 58 1.16 -2.84 13.83
C ALA A 58 -0.09 -1.92 13.81
N LEU A 59 -0.68 -1.74 12.65
CA LEU A 59 -1.94 -1.04 12.40
C LEU A 59 -2.93 -2.03 11.82
N GLN A 60 -4.15 -2.05 12.34
CA GLN A 60 -5.26 -2.72 11.67
C GLN A 60 -5.51 -1.98 10.36
N THR A 61 -5.06 -2.56 9.26
CA THR A 61 -5.32 -2.03 7.93
C THR A 61 -6.78 -2.29 7.60
N LYS A 62 -7.62 -1.30 7.87
CA LYS A 62 -8.97 -1.24 7.27
C LYS A 62 -8.84 -0.65 5.88
N ALA A 63 -9.67 -1.07 4.95
CA ALA A 63 -9.78 -0.39 3.67
C ALA A 63 -10.22 1.07 3.90
N GLY A 64 -9.34 2.02 3.55
CA GLY A 64 -9.59 3.44 3.78
C GLY A 64 -9.50 3.84 5.25
N PHE A 65 -8.29 3.96 5.75
CA PHE A 65 -8.02 4.53 7.07
C PHE A 65 -7.70 6.03 6.92
N VAL A 66 -8.47 6.86 7.61
CA VAL A 66 -8.17 8.30 7.74
C VAL A 66 -8.13 8.63 9.22
N ASP A 67 -6.99 9.12 9.71
CA ASP A 67 -6.81 9.55 11.09
C ASP A 67 -7.81 10.67 11.43
N GLY A 68 -8.33 10.67 12.67
CA GLY A 68 -9.38 11.58 13.11
C GLY A 68 -9.08 13.05 12.82
N ASP A 69 -7.85 13.49 13.04
CA ASP A 69 -7.41 14.87 12.79
C ASP A 69 -7.36 15.21 11.28
N ALA A 70 -7.16 14.21 10.44
CA ALA A 70 -7.11 14.37 8.98
C ALA A 70 -8.50 14.26 8.32
N ALA A 71 -9.51 13.75 9.03
CA ALA A 71 -10.80 13.37 8.46
C ALA A 71 -11.58 14.53 7.82
N GLN A 72 -11.36 15.76 8.23
CA GLN A 72 -12.00 16.93 7.64
C GLN A 72 -11.21 17.47 6.43
N VAL A 73 -9.90 17.53 6.53
CA VAL A 73 -9.02 18.15 5.54
C VAL A 73 -8.87 17.30 4.30
N VAL A 74 -8.77 15.98 4.46
CA VAL A 74 -8.46 15.05 3.35
C VAL A 74 -9.55 15.02 2.27
N PRO A 75 -10.85 14.86 2.60
CA PRO A 75 -11.91 14.87 1.59
C PRO A 75 -11.99 16.20 0.83
N GLU A 76 -11.84 17.32 1.54
CA GLU A 76 -11.84 18.65 0.94
C GLU A 76 -10.67 18.81 -0.04
N PHE A 77 -9.46 18.49 0.41
CA PHE A 77 -8.27 18.56 -0.44
C PHE A 77 -8.41 17.69 -1.69
N LEU A 78 -8.82 16.42 -1.55
CA LEU A 78 -8.95 15.50 -2.68
C LEU A 78 -10.03 15.93 -3.67
N SER A 79 -11.16 16.44 -3.17
CA SER A 79 -12.24 16.95 -4.02
C SER A 79 -11.77 18.14 -4.87
N LEU A 80 -11.11 19.11 -4.23
CA LEU A 80 -10.55 20.28 -4.92
C LEU A 80 -9.47 19.85 -5.93
N PHE A 81 -8.56 18.94 -5.51
CA PHE A 81 -7.47 18.50 -6.33
C PHE A 81 -7.95 17.79 -7.60
N PHE A 82 -8.78 16.78 -7.49
CA PHE A 82 -9.23 16.02 -8.65
C PHE A 82 -10.19 16.84 -9.53
N SER A 83 -11.00 17.74 -8.97
CA SER A 83 -11.79 18.67 -9.76
C SER A 83 -10.90 19.58 -10.62
N ALA A 84 -9.86 20.17 -10.05
CA ALA A 84 -8.92 21.01 -10.81
C ALA A 84 -8.11 20.16 -11.80
N TYR A 85 -7.70 18.94 -11.42
CA TYR A 85 -6.95 18.02 -12.27
C TYR A 85 -7.71 17.61 -13.53
N ASP A 86 -9.02 17.40 -13.43
CA ASP A 86 -9.85 17.00 -14.55
C ASP A 86 -10.27 18.18 -15.42
N GLN A 87 -10.58 19.33 -14.83
CA GLN A 87 -11.08 20.51 -15.55
C GLN A 87 -9.95 21.34 -16.15
N ASP A 88 -9.00 21.78 -15.33
CA ASP A 88 -7.89 22.61 -15.74
C ASP A 88 -6.70 22.47 -14.77
N ARG A 89 -5.69 21.74 -15.19
CA ARG A 89 -4.50 21.45 -14.40
C ARG A 89 -3.63 22.69 -14.13
N THR A 90 -3.84 23.80 -14.83
CA THR A 90 -3.14 25.05 -14.53
C THR A 90 -3.55 25.62 -13.16
N ARG A 91 -4.76 25.32 -12.71
CA ARG A 91 -5.27 25.71 -11.38
C ARG A 91 -4.52 25.04 -10.23
N LEU A 92 -3.72 24.01 -10.51
CA LEU A 92 -2.87 23.35 -9.50
C LEU A 92 -1.57 24.10 -9.24
N ALA A 93 -1.19 25.10 -10.06
CA ALA A 93 0.06 25.81 -9.88
C ALA A 93 0.25 26.43 -8.48
N PRO A 94 -0.73 27.11 -7.88
CA PRO A 94 -0.59 27.70 -6.55
C PRO A 94 -0.60 26.66 -5.42
N VAL A 95 -0.98 25.40 -5.71
CA VAL A 95 -1.11 24.34 -4.71
C VAL A 95 0.21 23.59 -4.48
N TYR A 96 1.10 23.58 -5.46
CA TYR A 96 2.45 23.00 -5.28
C TYR A 96 3.38 24.00 -4.63
N SER A 97 4.08 23.59 -3.58
CA SER A 97 5.13 24.42 -2.99
C SER A 97 6.25 24.70 -4.00
N ALA A 98 7.01 25.77 -3.79
CA ALA A 98 8.13 26.13 -4.66
C ALA A 98 9.17 25.01 -4.82
N ASN A 99 9.34 24.19 -3.78
CA ASN A 99 10.27 23.07 -3.74
C ASN A 99 9.57 21.70 -3.89
N ALA A 100 8.31 21.68 -4.30
CA ALA A 100 7.56 20.45 -4.49
C ALA A 100 8.26 19.49 -5.45
N ARG A 101 8.08 18.20 -5.21
CA ARG A 101 8.60 17.12 -6.06
C ARG A 101 7.44 16.27 -6.56
N PHE A 102 7.50 15.97 -7.85
CA PHE A 102 6.55 15.07 -8.49
C PHE A 102 7.27 13.95 -9.22
N THR A 103 6.73 12.75 -9.10
CA THR A 103 7.18 11.58 -9.85
C THR A 103 6.02 10.88 -10.52
N PHE A 104 6.28 10.39 -11.72
CA PHE A 104 5.33 9.61 -12.49
C PHE A 104 5.86 8.21 -12.75
N SER A 105 5.07 7.20 -12.43
CA SER A 105 5.37 5.79 -12.65
C SER A 105 4.27 5.12 -13.45
N LEU A 106 4.64 4.14 -14.26
CA LEU A 106 3.72 3.41 -15.11
C LEU A 106 3.89 1.91 -14.91
N ASN A 107 2.81 1.23 -14.57
CA ASN A 107 2.76 -0.22 -14.52
C ASN A 107 1.86 -0.73 -15.65
N THR A 108 2.48 -1.20 -16.72
CA THR A 108 1.79 -1.71 -17.91
C THR A 108 1.40 -3.18 -17.81
N SER A 109 1.74 -3.85 -16.71
CA SER A 109 1.38 -5.25 -16.50
C SER A 109 0.01 -5.35 -15.85
N PRO A 110 -0.94 -6.10 -16.43
CA PRO A 110 -2.23 -6.32 -15.77
C PRO A 110 -2.03 -7.04 -14.42
N PRO A 111 -2.64 -6.56 -13.35
CA PRO A 111 -2.60 -7.23 -12.06
C PRO A 111 -3.12 -8.68 -12.14
N PRO A 112 -2.60 -9.63 -11.33
CA PRO A 112 -3.03 -11.02 -11.37
C PRO A 112 -4.54 -11.19 -11.24
N ARG A 113 -5.18 -10.44 -10.35
CA ARG A 113 -6.63 -10.46 -10.15
C ARG A 113 -7.38 -9.95 -11.38
N ALA A 114 -6.96 -8.84 -11.97
CA ALA A 114 -7.57 -8.30 -13.19
C ALA A 114 -7.45 -9.27 -14.37
N ARG A 115 -6.36 -10.07 -14.42
CA ARG A 115 -6.19 -11.16 -15.40
C ARG A 115 -7.14 -12.31 -15.13
N ALA A 116 -7.27 -12.73 -13.87
CA ALA A 116 -8.18 -13.81 -13.47
C ALA A 116 -9.64 -13.46 -13.79
N GLU A 117 -10.05 -12.23 -13.51
CA GLU A 117 -11.39 -11.71 -13.82
C GLU A 117 -11.58 -11.31 -15.30
N ARG A 118 -10.50 -11.39 -16.10
CA ARG A 118 -10.51 -11.05 -17.54
C ARG A 118 -10.99 -9.61 -17.81
N LEU A 119 -10.73 -8.66 -16.92
CA LEU A 119 -11.26 -7.28 -16.99
C LEU A 119 -10.94 -6.57 -18.31
N LEU A 120 -9.77 -6.84 -18.89
CA LEU A 120 -9.38 -6.30 -20.20
C LEU A 120 -10.37 -6.68 -21.31
N HIS A 121 -11.07 -7.80 -21.16
CA HIS A 121 -11.99 -8.33 -22.19
C HIS A 121 -13.45 -8.12 -21.84
N THR A 122 -13.78 -8.09 -20.56
CA THR A 122 -15.17 -8.00 -20.07
C THR A 122 -15.63 -6.57 -19.85
N MET A 123 -14.70 -5.66 -19.54
CA MET A 123 -15.03 -4.25 -19.33
C MET A 123 -15.07 -3.48 -20.65
N PRO A 124 -16.02 -2.54 -20.82
CA PRO A 124 -16.12 -1.70 -22.00
C PRO A 124 -14.84 -0.88 -22.23
N HIS A 125 -14.50 -0.64 -23.47
CA HIS A 125 -13.41 0.24 -23.91
C HIS A 125 -11.98 -0.15 -23.44
N GLN A 126 -11.79 -1.22 -22.67
CA GLN A 126 -10.48 -1.60 -22.14
C GLN A 126 -9.50 -2.09 -23.22
N LYS A 127 -9.98 -2.77 -24.26
CA LYS A 127 -9.11 -3.28 -25.35
C LYS A 127 -8.42 -2.17 -26.15
N GLN A 128 -9.04 -0.99 -26.20
CA GLN A 128 -8.54 0.17 -26.96
C GLN A 128 -7.63 1.06 -26.12
N LEU A 129 -7.50 0.76 -24.83
CA LEU A 129 -6.80 1.58 -23.88
C LEU A 129 -5.30 1.20 -23.85
N THR A 130 -4.51 1.81 -24.71
CA THR A 130 -3.05 1.61 -24.73
C THR A 130 -2.32 2.55 -23.77
N PHE A 131 -1.05 2.25 -23.48
CA PHE A 131 -0.21 3.09 -22.64
C PHE A 131 0.75 3.99 -23.44
N ASP A 132 0.65 4.01 -24.76
CA ASP A 132 1.64 4.65 -25.64
C ASP A 132 1.89 6.11 -25.27
N LYS A 133 0.83 6.91 -25.10
CA LYS A 133 0.93 8.32 -24.70
C LYS A 133 1.64 8.53 -23.35
N TYR A 134 1.51 7.58 -22.44
CA TYR A 134 2.16 7.64 -21.14
C TYR A 134 3.62 7.16 -21.20
N VAL A 135 3.91 6.17 -22.03
CA VAL A 135 5.26 5.66 -22.23
C VAL A 135 6.17 6.74 -22.82
N GLU A 136 5.66 7.54 -23.77
CA GLU A 136 6.38 8.69 -24.34
C GLU A 136 6.76 9.75 -23.31
N LEU A 137 5.99 9.88 -22.23
CA LEU A 137 6.28 10.82 -21.14
C LEU A 137 7.38 10.34 -20.22
N GLY A 138 7.75 9.07 -20.32
CA GLY A 138 8.69 8.40 -19.43
C GLY A 138 8.04 7.89 -18.16
N SER A 139 8.69 6.92 -17.54
CA SER A 139 8.26 6.33 -16.29
C SER A 139 9.43 6.20 -15.33
N ARG A 140 9.24 6.63 -14.09
CA ARG A 140 10.24 6.46 -13.03
C ARG A 140 10.23 5.00 -12.55
N ASN A 141 10.96 4.15 -13.25
CA ASN A 141 11.09 2.75 -12.89
C ASN A 141 12.46 2.48 -12.26
N LEU A 142 12.50 2.43 -10.93
CA LEU A 142 13.73 2.25 -10.16
C LEU A 142 14.36 0.86 -10.37
N MET A 143 13.58 -0.13 -10.81
CA MET A 143 14.10 -1.47 -11.10
C MET A 143 14.85 -1.55 -12.44
N ARG A 144 14.60 -0.61 -13.35
CA ARG A 144 15.20 -0.59 -14.69
C ARG A 144 16.17 0.57 -14.92
N THR A 145 16.05 1.62 -14.13
CA THR A 145 16.86 2.83 -14.31
C THR A 145 18.03 2.79 -13.32
N HIS A 146 19.22 2.49 -13.83
CA HIS A 146 20.42 2.31 -13.00
C HIS A 146 21.36 3.51 -13.02
N SER A 147 21.13 4.52 -13.85
CA SER A 147 21.97 5.70 -13.93
C SER A 147 21.30 6.93 -13.31
N VAL A 148 22.11 7.78 -12.67
CA VAL A 148 21.65 8.95 -11.91
C VAL A 148 20.94 9.97 -12.81
N LYS A 149 21.45 10.19 -14.03
CA LYS A 149 20.94 11.21 -14.94
C LYS A 149 19.49 10.99 -15.38
N PRO A 150 19.06 9.78 -15.82
CA PRO A 150 17.65 9.47 -16.05
C PRO A 150 16.80 9.51 -14.78
N LEU A 151 17.33 9.09 -13.62
CA LEU A 151 16.61 9.17 -12.35
C LEU A 151 16.27 10.61 -11.97
N LEU A 152 17.20 11.54 -12.14
CA LEU A 152 16.97 12.96 -11.89
C LEU A 152 15.97 13.56 -12.89
N ARG A 153 16.05 13.19 -14.17
CA ARG A 153 15.12 13.67 -15.20
C ARG A 153 13.67 13.21 -14.99
N SER A 154 13.48 12.08 -14.35
CA SER A 154 12.14 11.52 -14.04
C SER A 154 11.53 12.09 -12.77
N MET A 155 12.15 13.08 -12.14
CA MET A 155 11.64 13.81 -11.00
C MET A 155 11.45 15.27 -11.40
N HIS A 156 10.21 15.73 -11.39
CA HIS A 156 9.86 17.12 -11.67
C HIS A 156 9.92 17.93 -10.38
N HIS A 157 10.54 19.08 -10.44
CA HIS A 157 10.78 19.93 -9.28
C HIS A 157 10.17 21.32 -9.49
N GLY A 158 9.42 21.76 -8.50
CA GLY A 158 8.74 23.05 -8.49
C GLY A 158 7.41 23.05 -9.25
N SER A 159 6.56 23.98 -8.88
CA SER A 159 5.17 24.09 -9.38
C SER A 159 5.09 24.12 -10.91
N GLU A 160 5.91 24.96 -11.54
CA GLU A 160 5.89 25.18 -12.99
C GLU A 160 6.20 23.88 -13.78
N ALA A 161 7.29 23.20 -13.42
CA ALA A 161 7.71 21.96 -14.09
C ALA A 161 6.69 20.83 -13.86
N ILE A 162 6.10 20.77 -12.65
CA ILE A 162 5.09 19.79 -12.32
C ILE A 162 3.83 20.01 -13.16
N VAL A 163 3.28 21.22 -13.16
CA VAL A 163 2.06 21.53 -13.92
C VAL A 163 2.29 21.37 -15.43
N ALA A 164 3.46 21.77 -15.94
CA ALA A 164 3.81 21.54 -17.33
C ALA A 164 3.80 20.05 -17.71
N PHE A 165 4.29 19.18 -16.82
CA PHE A 165 4.21 17.74 -17.01
C PHE A 165 2.76 17.23 -16.93
N LEU A 166 2.00 17.62 -15.92
CA LEU A 166 0.61 17.18 -15.73
C LEU A 166 -0.27 17.53 -16.94
N ARG A 167 -0.06 18.69 -17.54
CA ARG A 167 -0.80 19.12 -18.76
C ARG A 167 -0.56 18.22 -19.98
N ARG A 168 0.54 17.48 -20.03
CA ARG A 168 0.85 16.53 -21.10
C ARG A 168 0.14 15.19 -20.94
N LEU A 169 -0.34 14.88 -19.73
CA LEU A 169 -1.10 13.65 -19.49
C LEU A 169 -2.48 13.74 -20.18
N PRO A 170 -3.05 12.62 -20.66
CA PRO A 170 -4.40 12.58 -21.21
C PRO A 170 -5.44 13.20 -20.27
N VAL A 171 -6.54 13.65 -20.85
CA VAL A 171 -7.68 14.17 -20.09
C VAL A 171 -8.35 13.03 -19.34
N THR A 172 -8.70 13.30 -18.09
CA THR A 172 -9.27 12.32 -17.16
C THR A 172 -10.60 12.81 -16.59
N ALA A 173 -11.41 11.88 -16.10
CA ALA A 173 -12.61 12.16 -15.33
C ALA A 173 -12.65 11.19 -14.15
N HIS A 174 -12.40 11.72 -12.95
CA HIS A 174 -12.49 10.97 -11.70
C HIS A 174 -13.95 10.91 -11.23
N PRO A 175 -14.45 9.75 -10.74
CA PRO A 175 -15.85 9.60 -10.29
C PRO A 175 -16.05 10.20 -8.89
N LEU A 176 -15.90 11.52 -8.74
CA LEU A 176 -15.95 12.21 -7.43
C LEU A 176 -17.31 12.13 -6.72
N HIS A 177 -18.34 11.75 -7.45
CA HIS A 177 -19.69 11.52 -6.91
C HIS A 177 -19.85 10.14 -6.26
N ASP A 178 -18.87 9.23 -6.42
CA ASP A 178 -18.89 7.87 -5.90
C ASP A 178 -17.64 7.59 -5.09
N SER A 179 -17.73 7.77 -3.78
CA SER A 179 -16.61 7.53 -2.86
C SER A 179 -16.16 6.08 -2.79
N SER A 180 -17.00 5.13 -3.20
CA SER A 180 -16.65 3.70 -3.23
C SER A 180 -15.54 3.38 -4.25
N LYS A 181 -15.30 4.30 -5.20
CA LYS A 181 -14.25 4.18 -6.22
C LYS A 181 -12.88 4.61 -5.74
N PHE A 182 -12.79 5.06 -4.50
CA PHE A 182 -11.54 5.52 -3.89
C PHE A 182 -11.30 4.77 -2.58
N VAL A 183 -10.05 4.44 -2.32
CA VAL A 183 -9.58 3.99 -1.02
C VAL A 183 -8.49 4.95 -0.57
N VAL A 184 -8.66 5.53 0.61
CA VAL A 184 -7.79 6.59 1.11
C VAL A 184 -7.24 6.20 2.46
N ASP A 185 -5.91 6.21 2.58
CA ASP A 185 -5.20 6.13 3.85
C ASP A 185 -4.53 7.48 4.12
N ALA A 186 -4.75 8.05 5.28
CA ALA A 186 -4.15 9.34 5.63
C ALA A 186 -3.89 9.46 7.13
N TRP A 187 -2.72 10.03 7.47
CA TRP A 187 -2.32 10.30 8.84
C TRP A 187 -1.30 11.43 8.93
N LEU A 188 -1.18 12.02 10.11
CA LEU A 188 -0.21 13.05 10.39
C LEU A 188 1.19 12.45 10.62
N LEU A 189 2.20 13.10 10.04
CA LEU A 189 3.61 12.83 10.26
C LEU A 189 4.18 13.96 11.15
N PRO A 190 4.26 13.75 12.46
CA PRO A 190 4.77 14.78 13.37
C PRO A 190 6.29 14.95 13.24
N ASN A 191 6.79 16.13 13.59
CA ASN A 191 8.23 16.42 13.69
C ASN A 191 9.03 16.23 12.40
N VAL A 192 8.40 16.42 11.23
CA VAL A 192 9.11 16.41 9.95
C VAL A 192 9.75 17.78 9.75
N ASP A 193 11.08 17.83 9.62
CA ASP A 193 11.80 19.07 9.28
C ASP A 193 11.54 19.44 7.82
N VAL A 194 10.63 20.37 7.59
CA VAL A 194 10.22 20.86 6.27
C VAL A 194 11.04 22.07 5.81
N GLN A 195 12.06 22.49 6.59
CA GLN A 195 12.84 23.70 6.34
C GLN A 195 13.40 23.82 4.93
N ALA A 196 13.77 22.71 4.33
CA ALA A 196 14.32 22.69 2.97
C ALA A 196 13.23 22.84 1.88
N GLN A 197 11.97 22.80 2.22
CA GLN A 197 10.89 22.66 1.24
C GLN A 197 9.85 23.80 1.25
N THR A 198 9.82 24.60 2.30
CA THR A 198 8.99 25.80 2.36
C THR A 198 9.85 27.01 2.74
N ASN A 199 9.71 28.12 2.04
CA ASN A 199 10.37 29.38 2.41
C ASN A 199 9.64 30.08 3.60
N ALA A 200 8.82 29.35 4.34
CA ALA A 200 8.01 29.91 5.42
C ALA A 200 8.85 30.11 6.69
N MET A 201 8.73 31.27 7.30
CA MET A 201 9.35 31.59 8.60
C MET A 201 8.72 30.77 9.75
N GLU A 202 7.53 30.22 9.55
CA GLU A 202 6.85 29.33 10.49
C GLU A 202 6.87 27.89 9.95
N ARG A 203 7.34 26.97 10.79
CA ARG A 203 7.43 25.54 10.46
C ARG A 203 6.08 24.89 10.72
N PRO A 204 5.51 24.15 9.77
CA PRO A 204 4.42 23.27 10.14
C PRO A 204 4.95 22.17 11.08
N ASP A 205 4.30 22.02 12.21
CA ASP A 205 4.66 20.99 13.20
C ASP A 205 4.44 19.55 12.68
N ALA A 206 3.73 19.40 11.58
CA ALA A 206 3.41 18.12 10.97
C ALA A 206 3.17 18.24 9.46
N LEU A 207 3.46 17.17 8.73
CA LEU A 207 2.96 16.94 7.38
C LEU A 207 1.79 15.96 7.41
N LEU A 208 0.86 16.13 6.49
CA LEU A 208 -0.19 15.15 6.27
C LEU A 208 0.22 14.24 5.11
N PHE A 209 0.31 12.95 5.40
CA PHE A 209 0.50 11.90 4.40
C PHE A 209 -0.87 11.43 3.92
N ILE A 210 -1.05 11.35 2.61
CA ILE A 210 -2.29 10.87 1.98
C ILE A 210 -1.92 9.87 0.89
N ASN A 211 -2.43 8.66 1.00
CA ASN A 211 -2.31 7.63 -0.03
C ASN A 211 -3.69 7.34 -0.60
N VAL A 212 -3.84 7.52 -1.91
CA VAL A 212 -5.11 7.36 -2.61
C VAL A 212 -4.98 6.28 -3.67
N HIS A 213 -5.82 5.29 -3.60
CA HIS A 213 -6.06 4.34 -4.67
C HIS A 213 -7.40 4.65 -5.30
N GLY A 214 -7.47 4.69 -6.61
CA GLY A 214 -8.71 5.06 -7.28
C GLY A 214 -8.75 4.67 -8.74
N GLU A 215 -9.79 5.13 -9.40
CA GLU A 215 -9.99 4.95 -10.83
C GLU A 215 -10.40 6.26 -11.49
N PHE A 216 -10.16 6.36 -12.78
CA PHE A 216 -10.66 7.43 -13.63
C PHE A 216 -10.96 6.93 -15.04
N THR A 217 -11.84 7.62 -15.72
CA THR A 217 -12.08 7.41 -17.16
C THR A 217 -11.15 8.30 -17.97
N GLU A 218 -10.55 7.75 -19.02
CA GLU A 218 -9.62 8.47 -19.91
C GLU A 218 -10.33 8.90 -21.20
N ALA A 219 -10.21 10.17 -21.57
CA ALA A 219 -10.71 10.67 -22.84
C ALA A 219 -9.63 10.55 -23.93
N PRO A 220 -10.02 10.29 -25.22
CA PRO A 220 -11.37 10.07 -25.70
C PRO A 220 -11.85 8.61 -25.61
N SER A 221 -10.97 7.68 -25.20
CA SER A 221 -11.21 6.23 -25.25
C SER A 221 -12.36 5.76 -24.37
N GLN A 222 -12.72 6.53 -23.33
CA GLN A 222 -13.70 6.16 -22.30
C GLN A 222 -13.33 4.88 -21.53
N GLY A 223 -12.07 4.43 -21.64
CA GLY A 223 -11.57 3.31 -20.87
C GLY A 223 -11.21 3.73 -19.43
N ILE A 224 -11.35 2.79 -18.50
CA ILE A 224 -11.07 3.02 -17.08
C ILE A 224 -9.65 2.60 -16.76
N ARG A 225 -8.91 3.44 -16.03
CA ARG A 225 -7.61 3.11 -15.43
C ARG A 225 -7.68 3.15 -13.92
N SER A 226 -6.88 2.34 -13.29
CA SER A 226 -6.60 2.50 -11.86
C SER A 226 -5.33 3.32 -11.67
N PHE A 227 -5.29 4.05 -10.56
CA PHE A 227 -4.12 4.81 -10.14
C PHE A 227 -3.85 4.62 -8.64
N ASP A 228 -2.60 4.84 -8.29
CA ASP A 228 -2.15 4.98 -6.91
C ASP A 228 -1.45 6.33 -6.82
N ARG A 229 -1.84 7.17 -5.87
CA ARG A 229 -1.26 8.49 -5.72
C ARG A 229 -0.97 8.80 -4.26
N VAL A 230 0.25 9.21 -4.01
CA VAL A 230 0.70 9.55 -2.67
C VAL A 230 1.02 11.03 -2.62
N PHE A 231 0.41 11.72 -1.68
CA PHE A 231 0.72 13.11 -1.39
C PHE A 231 1.36 13.24 -0.01
N MET A 232 2.31 14.16 0.08
CA MET A 232 2.72 14.75 1.33
C MET A 232 2.35 16.24 1.25
N VAL A 233 1.49 16.69 2.13
CA VAL A 233 0.98 18.06 2.12
C VAL A 233 1.28 18.75 3.45
N ALA A 234 1.54 20.06 3.38
CA ALA A 234 1.66 20.94 4.53
C ALA A 234 0.42 21.83 4.62
N PRO A 235 0.03 22.32 5.81
CA PRO A 235 -1.03 23.33 5.92
C PRO A 235 -0.72 24.54 5.05
N ALA A 236 -1.71 25.05 4.34
CA ALA A 236 -1.57 26.30 3.59
C ALA A 236 -1.55 27.49 4.56
N MET A 237 -0.47 28.26 4.55
CA MET A 237 -0.31 29.43 5.41
C MET A 237 -1.40 30.48 5.11
N PRO A 238 -1.88 31.23 6.09
CA PRO A 238 -2.96 32.21 5.91
C PRO A 238 -2.71 33.19 4.75
N ASP A 239 -1.49 33.65 4.59
CA ASP A 239 -1.09 34.62 3.57
C ASP A 239 -0.69 33.99 2.22
N SER A 240 -0.72 32.66 2.12
CA SER A 240 -0.35 31.98 0.89
C SER A 240 -1.41 32.15 -0.21
N GLN A 241 -0.98 32.21 -1.45
CA GLN A 241 -1.87 32.24 -2.61
C GLN A 241 -2.83 31.02 -2.61
N ALA A 242 -2.34 29.85 -2.21
CA ALA A 242 -3.18 28.67 -2.10
C ALA A 242 -4.35 28.90 -1.14
N ARG A 243 -4.09 29.45 0.05
CA ARG A 243 -5.13 29.71 1.05
C ARG A 243 -6.15 30.75 0.55
N GLN A 244 -5.68 31.78 -0.12
CA GLN A 244 -6.57 32.81 -0.73
C GLN A 244 -7.49 32.22 -1.80
N LEU A 245 -7.04 31.15 -2.49
CA LEU A 245 -7.82 30.40 -3.47
C LEU A 245 -8.65 29.25 -2.87
N GLY A 246 -8.73 29.15 -1.54
CA GLY A 246 -9.55 28.17 -0.83
C GLY A 246 -8.89 26.81 -0.63
N TRP A 247 -7.58 26.66 -0.88
CA TRP A 247 -6.90 25.40 -0.65
C TRP A 247 -6.52 25.24 0.83
N PRO A 248 -6.83 24.08 1.46
CA PRO A 248 -6.45 23.84 2.85
C PRO A 248 -4.96 23.56 3.01
N CYS A 249 -4.29 23.03 1.97
CA CYS A 249 -2.94 22.53 2.03
C CYS A 249 -2.10 22.91 0.80
N LEU A 250 -0.77 22.86 0.98
CA LEU A 250 0.24 22.92 -0.08
C LEU A 250 0.86 21.55 -0.29
N ILE A 251 1.04 21.15 -1.54
CA ILE A 251 1.67 19.87 -1.91
C ILE A 251 3.19 20.04 -1.85
N VAL A 252 3.84 19.21 -1.05
CA VAL A 252 5.29 19.12 -0.91
C VAL A 252 5.85 17.97 -1.76
N SER A 253 5.13 16.86 -1.81
CA SER A 253 5.48 15.71 -2.64
C SER A 253 4.23 15.07 -3.22
N ASP A 254 4.33 14.63 -4.47
CA ASP A 254 3.26 13.99 -5.21
C ASP A 254 3.84 12.85 -6.04
N MET A 255 3.37 11.63 -5.84
CA MET A 255 3.82 10.44 -6.54
C MET A 255 2.63 9.76 -7.19
N LEU A 256 2.58 9.78 -8.53
CA LEU A 256 1.50 9.17 -9.31
C LEU A 256 1.99 7.88 -9.97
N THR A 257 1.29 6.79 -9.73
CA THR A 257 1.45 5.53 -10.45
C THR A 257 0.18 5.19 -11.22
N LEU A 258 0.28 5.03 -12.53
CA LEU A 258 -0.83 4.56 -13.36
C LEU A 258 -0.67 3.08 -13.68
N ARG A 259 -1.78 2.38 -13.72
CA ARG A 259 -1.82 0.95 -14.02
C ARG A 259 -3.11 0.54 -14.73
N HIS A 260 -3.15 -0.71 -15.18
CA HIS A 260 -4.37 -1.30 -15.69
C HIS A 260 -5.48 -1.27 -14.64
N TYR A 261 -6.71 -1.19 -15.12
CA TYR A 261 -7.88 -1.24 -14.26
C TYR A 261 -7.87 -2.49 -13.38
N SER A 262 -8.01 -2.27 -12.11
CA SER A 262 -8.32 -3.29 -11.13
C SER A 262 -9.42 -2.72 -10.24
N ARG A 263 -10.52 -3.40 -10.14
CA ARG A 263 -11.69 -2.91 -9.39
C ARG A 263 -11.30 -2.39 -8.01
N GLU A 264 -12.10 -1.50 -7.46
CA GLU A 264 -11.97 -0.96 -6.11
C GLU A 264 -11.81 -2.05 -5.04
N THR A 265 -12.48 -3.20 -5.24
CA THR A 265 -12.34 -4.38 -4.38
C THR A 265 -10.93 -4.95 -4.32
N ALA A 266 -10.04 -4.58 -5.26
CA ALA A 266 -8.64 -5.01 -5.23
C ALA A 266 -7.86 -4.42 -4.03
N PHE A 267 -8.35 -3.34 -3.45
CA PHE A 267 -7.75 -2.67 -2.27
C PHE A 267 -8.46 -3.03 -0.97
N GLN A 268 -9.61 -3.66 -1.06
CA GLN A 268 -10.23 -4.19 0.13
C GLN A 268 -9.29 -5.26 0.69
N PRO A 269 -8.89 -5.17 1.95
CA PRO A 269 -8.20 -6.29 2.56
C PRO A 269 -9.08 -7.49 2.27
N ASN A 270 -8.49 -8.56 1.75
CA ASN A 270 -9.15 -9.84 1.87
C ASN A 270 -9.57 -9.87 3.32
N SER A 271 -10.85 -9.87 3.58
CA SER A 271 -11.34 -10.17 4.92
C SER A 271 -10.68 -11.50 5.25
N LEU A 272 -9.53 -11.44 5.93
CA LEU A 272 -9.11 -12.58 6.72
C LEU A 272 -10.39 -12.90 7.49
N PRO A 273 -10.93 -14.10 7.38
CA PRO A 273 -12.13 -14.44 8.15
C PRO A 273 -11.81 -13.95 9.56
N ILE A 274 -12.59 -12.97 10.03
CA ILE A 274 -12.46 -12.48 11.40
C ILE A 274 -12.53 -13.75 12.18
N ALA A 275 -11.45 -14.10 12.89
CA ALA A 275 -11.46 -15.34 13.66
C ALA A 275 -12.73 -15.26 14.49
N PRO A 276 -13.65 -16.21 14.34
CA PRO A 276 -14.95 -16.11 14.99
C PRO A 276 -14.71 -15.91 16.48
N GLU A 277 -15.53 -15.08 17.09
CA GLU A 277 -15.45 -14.91 18.54
C GLU A 277 -15.59 -16.26 19.24
N PRO A 278 -14.84 -16.52 20.32
CA PRO A 278 -14.97 -17.77 21.06
C PRO A 278 -16.42 -17.99 21.48
N LEU A 279 -16.95 -19.16 21.19
CA LEU A 279 -18.26 -19.52 21.70
C LEU A 279 -18.22 -19.55 23.25
N PRO A 280 -19.31 -19.13 23.92
CA PRO A 280 -19.35 -19.12 25.38
C PRO A 280 -18.99 -20.48 25.98
N GLY A 281 -18.11 -20.52 26.95
CA GLY A 281 -17.70 -21.73 27.66
C GLY A 281 -16.49 -22.46 27.08
N LEU A 282 -15.88 -21.97 26.00
CA LEU A 282 -14.63 -22.52 25.48
C LEU A 282 -13.42 -21.93 26.17
N THR A 283 -12.41 -22.76 26.44
CA THR A 283 -11.08 -22.24 26.84
C THR A 283 -10.33 -21.64 25.65
N PRO A 284 -9.33 -20.79 25.87
CA PRO A 284 -8.48 -20.27 24.79
C PRO A 284 -7.83 -21.35 23.92
N GLU A 285 -7.44 -22.48 24.54
CA GLU A 285 -6.84 -23.62 23.85
C GLU A 285 -7.88 -24.31 22.95
N GLN A 286 -9.10 -24.53 23.47
CA GLN A 286 -10.20 -25.11 22.71
C GLN A 286 -10.61 -24.24 21.52
N HIS A 287 -10.62 -22.93 21.73
CA HIS A 287 -10.86 -21.96 20.63
C HIS A 287 -9.77 -22.06 19.56
N ALA A 288 -8.49 -22.10 19.96
CA ALA A 288 -7.38 -22.22 19.03
C ALA A 288 -7.43 -23.54 18.23
N MET A 289 -7.74 -24.65 18.89
CA MET A 289 -7.92 -25.96 18.24
C MET A 289 -9.06 -25.95 17.24
N SER A 290 -10.17 -25.30 17.56
CA SER A 290 -11.34 -25.19 16.66
C SER A 290 -11.01 -24.38 15.40
N LEU A 291 -10.25 -23.28 15.52
CA LEU A 291 -9.77 -22.52 14.40
C LEU A 291 -8.81 -23.34 13.53
N GLN A 292 -7.93 -24.12 14.16
CA GLN A 292 -7.01 -25.00 13.45
C GLN A 292 -7.75 -26.10 12.67
N LEU A 293 -8.72 -26.76 13.27
CA LEU A 293 -9.54 -27.78 12.60
C LEU A 293 -10.34 -27.18 11.44
N SER A 294 -10.97 -26.02 11.66
CA SER A 294 -11.68 -25.28 10.61
C SER A 294 -10.77 -24.96 9.41
N ALA A 295 -9.56 -24.49 9.66
CA ALA A 295 -8.59 -24.17 8.60
C ALA A 295 -8.14 -25.42 7.81
N GLN A 296 -8.02 -26.57 8.46
CA GLN A 296 -7.58 -27.82 7.81
C GLN A 296 -8.69 -28.55 7.05
N THR A 297 -9.94 -28.41 7.49
CA THR A 297 -11.08 -29.19 6.97
C THR A 297 -12.06 -28.35 6.16
N SER A 298 -11.93 -27.03 6.18
CA SER A 298 -12.93 -26.08 5.65
C SER A 298 -14.30 -26.16 6.35
N LEU A 299 -14.39 -26.83 7.49
CA LEU A 299 -15.59 -26.77 8.33
C LEU A 299 -15.80 -25.35 8.85
N SER A 300 -17.05 -24.93 8.96
CA SER A 300 -17.37 -23.68 9.65
C SER A 300 -17.04 -23.81 11.14
N TYR A 301 -16.73 -22.68 11.77
CA TYR A 301 -16.28 -22.67 13.17
C TYR A 301 -17.19 -23.40 14.15
N PRO A 302 -18.55 -23.24 14.10
CA PRO A 302 -19.43 -24.00 14.96
C PRO A 302 -19.33 -25.52 14.76
N PHE A 303 -19.20 -25.96 13.52
CA PHE A 303 -19.06 -27.41 13.23
C PHE A 303 -17.69 -27.95 13.62
N ALA A 304 -16.63 -27.12 13.54
CA ALA A 304 -15.31 -27.49 14.05
C ALA A 304 -15.32 -27.66 15.59
N VAL A 305 -16.00 -26.75 16.31
CA VAL A 305 -16.19 -26.85 17.76
C VAL A 305 -16.97 -28.11 18.12
N GLN A 306 -18.06 -28.38 17.40
CA GLN A 306 -18.86 -29.59 17.62
C GLN A 306 -18.04 -30.86 17.38
N CYS A 307 -17.33 -30.94 16.27
CA CYS A 307 -16.49 -32.08 15.93
C CYS A 307 -15.42 -32.35 16.99
N LEU A 308 -14.75 -31.30 17.50
CA LEU A 308 -13.77 -31.44 18.58
C LEU A 308 -14.43 -31.85 19.89
N GLY A 309 -15.56 -31.25 20.24
CA GLY A 309 -16.29 -31.59 21.46
C GLY A 309 -16.77 -33.04 21.49
N GLU A 310 -17.24 -33.55 20.37
CA GLU A 310 -17.66 -34.97 20.24
C GLU A 310 -16.47 -35.95 20.24
N ASN A 311 -15.23 -35.45 20.08
CA ASN A 311 -14.02 -36.26 20.07
C ASN A 311 -13.06 -35.91 21.25
N ASP A 312 -13.61 -35.51 22.39
CA ASP A 312 -12.87 -35.25 23.62
C ASP A 312 -11.76 -34.22 23.48
N TRP A 313 -11.91 -33.29 22.52
CA TRP A 313 -10.90 -32.28 22.17
C TRP A 313 -9.56 -32.87 21.68
N ASP A 314 -9.58 -34.09 21.16
CA ASP A 314 -8.43 -34.72 20.52
C ASP A 314 -8.43 -34.39 19.02
N MET A 315 -7.43 -33.61 18.58
CA MET A 315 -7.30 -33.17 17.19
C MET A 315 -7.13 -34.33 16.22
N THR A 316 -6.34 -35.34 16.59
CA THR A 316 -6.08 -36.52 15.73
C THR A 316 -7.33 -37.34 15.51
N ARG A 317 -8.08 -37.57 16.59
CA ARG A 317 -9.32 -38.27 16.55
C ARG A 317 -10.38 -37.52 15.75
N ALA A 318 -10.51 -36.20 15.97
CA ALA A 318 -11.46 -35.36 15.23
C ALA A 318 -11.14 -35.35 13.70
N LEU A 319 -9.88 -35.24 13.30
CA LEU A 319 -9.51 -35.34 11.90
C LEU A 319 -9.77 -36.71 11.27
N SER A 320 -9.55 -37.80 12.02
CA SER A 320 -9.86 -39.15 11.55
C SER A 320 -11.35 -39.34 11.33
N VAL A 321 -12.18 -38.89 12.28
CA VAL A 321 -13.67 -38.96 12.18
C VAL A 321 -14.15 -38.08 11.03
N PHE A 322 -13.63 -36.85 10.91
CA PHE A 322 -13.98 -35.96 9.80
C PHE A 322 -13.67 -36.61 8.44
N THR A 323 -12.48 -37.19 8.28
CA THR A 323 -12.08 -37.86 7.02
C THR A 323 -13.02 -39.02 6.70
N SER A 324 -13.40 -39.82 7.70
CA SER A 324 -14.33 -40.93 7.52
C SER A 324 -15.73 -40.48 7.09
N LEU A 325 -16.24 -39.40 7.70
CA LEU A 325 -17.54 -38.84 7.35
C LEU A 325 -17.52 -38.14 5.98
N GLN A 326 -16.38 -37.52 5.62
CA GLN A 326 -16.20 -36.92 4.31
C GLN A 326 -16.20 -37.96 3.19
N VAL A 327 -15.49 -39.08 3.39
CA VAL A 327 -15.48 -40.20 2.43
C VAL A 327 -16.88 -40.85 2.32
N ALA A 328 -17.59 -40.92 3.42
CA ALA A 328 -18.98 -41.45 3.44
C ALA A 328 -20.00 -40.47 2.83
N GLY A 329 -19.61 -39.21 2.55
CA GLY A 329 -20.52 -38.19 2.01
C GLY A 329 -21.66 -37.78 2.95
N THR A 330 -21.45 -37.94 4.26
CA THR A 330 -22.48 -37.69 5.28
C THR A 330 -22.40 -36.30 5.89
N ILE A 331 -21.38 -35.50 5.57
CA ILE A 331 -21.26 -34.16 6.08
C ILE A 331 -22.15 -33.22 5.26
N PRO A 332 -23.10 -32.52 5.92
CA PRO A 332 -24.02 -31.64 5.20
C PRO A 332 -23.28 -30.42 4.61
N PRO A 333 -23.67 -29.89 3.43
CA PRO A 333 -23.00 -28.77 2.77
C PRO A 333 -22.94 -27.52 3.62
N GLU A 334 -23.87 -27.27 4.51
CA GLU A 334 -23.92 -26.16 5.44
C GLU A 334 -22.85 -26.22 6.54
N ALA A 335 -22.24 -27.38 6.72
CA ALA A 335 -21.13 -27.55 7.65
C ALA A 335 -19.83 -26.86 7.18
N PHE A 336 -19.71 -26.59 5.89
CA PHE A 336 -18.54 -25.99 5.31
C PHE A 336 -18.64 -24.47 5.22
N VAL A 337 -17.48 -23.81 5.28
CA VAL A 337 -17.38 -22.37 5.03
C VAL A 337 -17.81 -22.11 3.58
N ARG A 338 -18.86 -21.33 3.37
CA ARG A 338 -19.27 -20.91 2.03
C ARG A 338 -18.18 -19.99 1.47
N THR A 339 -17.44 -20.47 0.48
CA THR A 339 -16.61 -19.61 -0.36
C THR A 339 -17.55 -18.75 -1.20
N ALA A 340 -17.57 -17.43 -0.90
CA ALA A 340 -18.34 -16.44 -1.64
C ALA A 340 -17.77 -16.25 -3.04
#